data_a4fea73bc1816e5b8b0bd1d0144c79ae
#
_entry.id   a4fea73bc1816e5b8b0bd1d0144c79ae
#
_cell.length_a   1.000
_cell.length_b   1.000
_cell.length_c   1.000
_cell.angle_alpha   90.00
_cell.angle_beta   90.00
_cell.angle_gamma   90.00
#
_symmetry.space_group_name_H-M   'P 1'
#
loop_
_entity.id
_entity.type
_entity.pdbx_description
1 polymer ?
#
loop_
_entity_poly.entity_id
_entity_poly.type
_entity_poly.pdbx_seq_one_letter_code
_entity_poly.pdbx_strand_id
1 'polypeptide(L)'
;MPSVWGFNSLSPFTFLYVIFPISSFQVLSYVIPLLRAGVMGVVFGYFLEKKFQGVSKHYWLSLGLASSYALSGFVVSQQYNPNFLDNLVYIPFILLGIEEVASGKRSVKLPLFLAISLITDFYTGYMMCLFVALYTFYVVFSSDASLKEAVQRIVRVALFALIGVGLAAFWLLPVFSALLESKASAGSTFAWSWNPVNDLVAMPQKFILGSFGE
;
A
#
# COMPACT_ATOMS: atom_id res chain seq x y z
N MET A 1 5.95 26.58 2.97
CA MET A 1 5.07 25.43 3.25
C MET A 1 5.26 24.27 2.25
N PRO A 2 6.49 23.81 2.01
CA PRO A 2 6.72 22.66 1.11
C PRO A 2 6.30 21.31 1.69
N SER A 3 6.23 21.19 3.02
CA SER A 3 5.96 19.93 3.72
C SER A 3 4.54 19.36 3.50
N VAL A 4 3.56 20.22 3.17
CA VAL A 4 2.17 19.80 2.95
C VAL A 4 2.01 19.08 1.61
N TRP A 5 2.84 19.42 0.62
CA TRP A 5 2.79 18.80 -0.72
C TRP A 5 3.34 17.38 -0.74
N GLY A 6 4.25 17.04 0.16
CA GLY A 6 4.83 15.69 0.27
C GLY A 6 3.87 14.64 0.85
N PHE A 7 2.83 15.08 1.54
CA PHE A 7 1.78 14.21 2.08
C PHE A 7 0.56 14.11 1.17
N ASN A 8 0.41 15.01 0.21
CA ASN A 8 -0.71 15.00 -0.73
C ASN A 8 -0.29 14.31 -2.04
N SER A 9 -0.81 13.15 -2.19
CA SER A 9 -0.59 12.13 -3.18
C SER A 9 -0.73 12.62 -4.64
N LEU A 10 0.22 12.22 -5.46
CA LEU A 10 0.08 12.14 -6.92
C LEU A 10 -0.75 10.88 -7.27
N SER A 11 -1.96 10.81 -6.74
CA SER A 11 -2.86 9.69 -7.02
C SER A 11 -3.44 9.80 -8.42
N PRO A 12 -3.49 8.71 -9.20
CA PRO A 12 -4.22 8.68 -10.46
C PRO A 12 -5.69 9.09 -10.33
N PHE A 13 -6.32 8.76 -9.22
CA PHE A 13 -7.71 9.14 -8.94
C PHE A 13 -7.86 10.64 -8.61
N THR A 14 -6.84 11.24 -8.00
CA THR A 14 -6.83 12.69 -7.73
C THR A 14 -6.74 13.50 -9.02
N PHE A 15 -6.06 13.01 -10.05
CA PHE A 15 -6.03 13.68 -11.36
C PHE A 15 -7.41 13.81 -12.00
N LEU A 16 -8.35 12.93 -11.68
CA LEU A 16 -9.72 13.05 -12.17
C LEU A 16 -10.39 14.34 -11.68
N TYR A 17 -10.08 14.81 -10.47
CA TYR A 17 -10.61 16.09 -9.98
C TYR A 17 -10.04 17.30 -10.72
N VAL A 18 -8.85 17.18 -11.32
CA VAL A 18 -8.21 18.27 -12.07
C VAL A 18 -8.75 18.35 -13.49
N ILE A 19 -9.14 17.22 -14.08
CA ILE A 19 -9.66 17.15 -15.46
C ILE A 19 -11.06 17.74 -15.58
N PHE A 20 -11.88 17.59 -14.53
CA PHE A 20 -13.27 18.03 -14.55
C PHE A 20 -13.44 19.44 -13.96
N PRO A 21 -14.45 20.22 -14.43
CA PRO A 21 -14.71 21.56 -13.91
C PRO A 21 -15.16 21.52 -12.44
N ILE A 22 -14.89 22.62 -11.74
CA ILE A 22 -15.18 22.77 -10.29
C ILE A 22 -16.66 22.50 -9.97
N SER A 23 -17.58 22.83 -10.88
CA SER A 23 -19.01 22.57 -10.72
C SER A 23 -19.36 21.08 -10.57
N SER A 24 -18.50 20.17 -11.07
CA SER A 24 -18.69 18.73 -10.98
C SER A 24 -18.08 18.11 -9.71
N PHE A 25 -17.41 18.91 -8.87
CA PHE A 25 -16.66 18.41 -7.70
C PHE A 25 -17.54 17.60 -6.74
N GLN A 26 -18.76 18.05 -6.50
CA GLN A 26 -19.69 17.34 -5.61
C GLN A 26 -20.06 15.94 -6.15
N VAL A 27 -20.32 15.83 -7.45
CA VAL A 27 -20.62 14.55 -8.10
C VAL A 27 -19.38 13.63 -8.09
N LEU A 28 -18.21 14.19 -8.40
CA LEU A 28 -16.95 13.45 -8.41
C LEU A 28 -16.60 12.88 -7.03
N SER A 29 -16.94 13.58 -5.96
CA SER A 29 -16.73 13.12 -4.59
C SER A 29 -17.46 11.79 -4.26
N TYR A 30 -18.54 11.50 -4.96
CA TYR A 30 -19.24 10.20 -4.86
C TYR A 30 -18.77 9.19 -5.91
N VAL A 31 -18.51 9.64 -7.13
CA VAL A 31 -18.15 8.76 -8.26
C VAL A 31 -16.76 8.16 -8.10
N ILE A 32 -15.77 8.98 -7.69
CA ILE A 32 -14.37 8.52 -7.59
C ILE A 32 -14.19 7.40 -6.55
N PRO A 33 -14.76 7.44 -5.34
CA PRO A 33 -14.70 6.32 -4.41
C PRO A 33 -15.31 5.03 -4.97
N LEU A 34 -16.44 5.12 -5.69
CA LEU A 34 -17.06 3.95 -6.33
C LEU A 34 -16.18 3.39 -7.45
N LEU A 35 -15.61 4.26 -8.28
CA LEU A 35 -14.67 3.87 -9.33
C LEU A 35 -13.45 3.16 -8.73
N ARG A 36 -12.89 3.71 -7.67
CA ARG A 36 -11.75 3.13 -6.95
C ARG A 36 -12.07 1.74 -6.40
N ALA A 37 -13.22 1.58 -5.72
CA ALA A 37 -13.67 0.29 -5.24
C ALA A 37 -13.87 -0.71 -6.38
N GLY A 38 -14.45 -0.29 -7.51
CA GLY A 38 -14.58 -1.11 -8.70
C GLY A 38 -13.22 -1.57 -9.24
N VAL A 39 -12.25 -0.66 -9.36
CA VAL A 39 -10.88 -1.00 -9.79
C VAL A 39 -10.21 -1.96 -8.81
N MET A 40 -10.35 -1.76 -7.49
CA MET A 40 -9.82 -2.70 -6.48
C MET A 40 -10.39 -4.11 -6.67
N GLY A 41 -11.70 -4.22 -6.88
CA GLY A 41 -12.35 -5.50 -7.12
C GLY A 41 -11.83 -6.21 -8.37
N VAL A 42 -11.72 -5.49 -9.49
CA VAL A 42 -11.20 -6.02 -10.76
C VAL A 42 -9.74 -6.49 -10.61
N VAL A 43 -8.89 -5.67 -9.99
CA VAL A 43 -7.46 -5.98 -9.82
C VAL A 43 -7.28 -7.18 -8.89
N PHE A 44 -8.07 -7.26 -7.83
CA PHE A 44 -8.01 -8.40 -6.92
C PHE A 44 -8.57 -9.69 -7.58
N GLY A 45 -9.64 -9.58 -8.37
CA GLY A 45 -10.14 -10.69 -9.18
C GLY A 45 -9.07 -11.22 -10.16
N TYR A 46 -8.35 -10.32 -10.83
CA TYR A 46 -7.22 -10.70 -11.69
C TYR A 46 -6.10 -11.42 -10.91
N PHE A 47 -5.78 -10.95 -9.71
CA PHE A 47 -4.82 -11.61 -8.83
C PHE A 47 -5.26 -13.03 -8.47
N LEU A 48 -6.54 -13.22 -8.07
CA LEU A 48 -7.09 -14.52 -7.73
C LEU A 48 -7.00 -15.50 -8.90
N GLU A 49 -7.33 -15.03 -10.10
CA GLU A 49 -7.27 -15.85 -11.32
C GLU A 49 -5.83 -16.29 -11.63
N LYS A 50 -4.85 -15.41 -11.45
CA LYS A 50 -3.44 -15.73 -11.70
C LYS A 50 -2.83 -16.63 -10.64
N LYS A 51 -3.22 -16.46 -9.38
CA LYS A 51 -2.65 -17.20 -8.26
C LYS A 51 -3.28 -18.57 -8.07
N PHE A 52 -4.59 -18.65 -8.17
CA PHE A 52 -5.34 -19.87 -7.86
C PHE A 52 -5.96 -20.46 -9.13
N GLN A 53 -5.25 -21.44 -9.71
CA GLN A 53 -5.76 -22.19 -10.85
C GLN A 53 -7.06 -22.91 -10.45
N GLY A 54 -8.17 -22.49 -11.05
CA GLY A 54 -9.49 -23.08 -10.78
C GLY A 54 -10.49 -22.14 -10.10
N VAL A 55 -10.07 -21.02 -9.52
CA VAL A 55 -11.02 -20.00 -9.01
C VAL A 55 -11.86 -19.41 -10.17
N SER A 56 -11.29 -19.30 -11.36
CA SER A 56 -12.01 -18.91 -12.58
C SER A 56 -13.16 -19.84 -12.93
N LYS A 57 -13.12 -21.11 -12.50
CA LYS A 57 -14.24 -22.07 -12.68
C LYS A 57 -15.43 -21.78 -11.75
N HIS A 58 -15.17 -21.03 -10.66
CA HIS A 58 -16.18 -20.66 -9.66
C HIS A 58 -16.38 -19.13 -9.67
N TYR A 59 -17.03 -18.64 -10.72
CA TYR A 59 -17.28 -17.21 -10.93
C TYR A 59 -17.82 -16.49 -9.69
N TRP A 60 -18.82 -17.08 -9.03
CA TRP A 60 -19.42 -16.49 -7.82
C TRP A 60 -18.45 -16.39 -6.64
N LEU A 61 -17.57 -17.38 -6.49
CA LEU A 61 -16.54 -17.34 -5.45
C LEU A 61 -15.52 -16.22 -5.72
N SER A 62 -15.05 -16.12 -6.96
CA SER A 62 -14.14 -15.05 -7.38
C SER A 62 -14.76 -13.68 -7.18
N LEU A 63 -16.02 -13.51 -7.60
CA LEU A 63 -16.76 -12.27 -7.43
C LEU A 63 -16.95 -11.92 -5.95
N GLY A 64 -17.33 -12.90 -5.12
CA GLY A 64 -17.51 -12.71 -3.68
C GLY A 64 -16.21 -12.28 -2.99
N LEU A 65 -15.09 -12.93 -3.29
CA LEU A 65 -13.78 -12.56 -2.74
C LEU A 65 -13.31 -11.17 -3.22
N ALA A 66 -13.49 -10.87 -4.49
CA ALA A 66 -13.14 -9.56 -5.06
C ALA A 66 -13.99 -8.43 -4.44
N SER A 67 -15.30 -8.68 -4.26
CA SER A 67 -16.20 -7.74 -3.59
C SER A 67 -15.83 -7.54 -2.13
N SER A 68 -15.48 -8.61 -1.42
CA SER A 68 -15.05 -8.55 -0.02
C SER A 68 -13.76 -7.73 0.15
N TYR A 69 -12.84 -7.81 -0.80
CA TYR A 69 -11.64 -6.98 -0.82
C TYR A 69 -11.99 -5.50 -1.05
N ALA A 70 -12.77 -5.22 -2.09
CA ALA A 70 -13.13 -3.87 -2.50
C ALA A 70 -14.01 -3.13 -1.47
N LEU A 71 -14.84 -3.86 -0.73
CA LEU A 71 -15.76 -3.35 0.29
C LEU A 71 -15.34 -3.75 1.70
N SER A 72 -14.06 -4.03 1.90
CA SER A 72 -13.55 -4.35 3.24
C SER A 72 -13.80 -3.22 4.23
N GLY A 73 -13.92 -3.55 5.51
CA GLY A 73 -14.15 -2.57 6.58
C GLY A 73 -13.12 -1.43 6.58
N PHE A 74 -11.86 -1.73 6.22
CA PHE A 74 -10.83 -0.71 6.06
C PHE A 74 -11.16 0.26 4.92
N VAL A 75 -11.55 -0.24 3.74
CA VAL A 75 -11.91 0.60 2.59
C VAL A 75 -13.10 1.50 2.94
N VAL A 76 -14.11 0.95 3.59
CA VAL A 76 -15.30 1.72 3.99
C VAL A 76 -14.97 2.78 5.04
N SER A 77 -14.17 2.44 6.05
CA SER A 77 -13.82 3.37 7.13
C SER A 77 -12.88 4.50 6.68
N GLN A 78 -12.01 4.24 5.70
CA GLN A 78 -11.00 5.19 5.22
C GLN A 78 -11.47 6.04 4.02
N GLN A 79 -12.76 6.06 3.68
CA GLN A 79 -13.28 6.87 2.56
C GLN A 79 -12.98 8.37 2.73
N TYR A 80 -12.85 8.85 3.96
CA TYR A 80 -12.45 10.24 4.24
C TYR A 80 -10.97 10.54 4.02
N ASN A 81 -10.13 9.48 3.97
CA ASN A 81 -8.69 9.55 3.72
C ASN A 81 -8.34 8.78 2.44
N PRO A 82 -8.73 9.28 1.27
CA PRO A 82 -8.61 8.55 0.01
C PRO A 82 -7.18 8.16 -0.34
N ASN A 83 -6.18 8.88 0.17
CA ASN A 83 -4.77 8.63 -0.10
C ASN A 83 -4.31 7.23 0.35
N PHE A 84 -4.83 6.74 1.48
CA PHE A 84 -4.51 5.41 1.99
C PHE A 84 -5.12 4.28 1.14
N LEU A 85 -6.21 4.57 0.42
CA LEU A 85 -6.93 3.58 -0.36
C LEU A 85 -6.27 3.28 -1.71
N ASP A 86 -5.56 4.24 -2.28
CA ASP A 86 -4.97 4.08 -3.61
C ASP A 86 -3.92 2.96 -3.64
N ASN A 87 -3.16 2.83 -2.57
CA ASN A 87 -2.15 1.78 -2.45
C ASN A 87 -2.75 0.36 -2.42
N LEU A 88 -4.00 0.20 -1.99
CA LEU A 88 -4.70 -1.10 -2.06
C LEU A 88 -4.91 -1.57 -3.50
N VAL A 89 -5.03 -0.67 -4.47
CA VAL A 89 -5.11 -1.03 -5.88
C VAL A 89 -3.82 -1.70 -6.36
N TYR A 90 -2.66 -1.31 -5.80
CA TYR A 90 -1.34 -1.79 -6.25
C TYR A 90 -0.90 -3.07 -5.57
N ILE A 91 -1.43 -3.40 -4.38
CA ILE A 91 -1.07 -4.60 -3.61
C ILE A 91 -1.12 -5.88 -4.45
N PRO A 92 -2.21 -6.21 -5.18
CA PRO A 92 -2.28 -7.45 -5.92
C PRO A 92 -1.21 -7.58 -7.01
N PHE A 93 -0.86 -6.47 -7.67
CA PHE A 93 0.20 -6.46 -8.67
C PHE A 93 1.58 -6.63 -8.04
N ILE A 94 1.83 -6.02 -6.88
CA ILE A 94 3.07 -6.16 -6.12
C ILE A 94 3.25 -7.62 -5.68
N LEU A 95 2.20 -8.26 -5.15
CA LEU A 95 2.21 -9.66 -4.75
C LEU A 95 2.57 -10.59 -5.91
N LEU A 96 1.89 -10.43 -7.06
CA LEU A 96 2.22 -11.20 -8.27
C LEU A 96 3.67 -10.95 -8.73
N GLY A 97 4.11 -9.69 -8.65
CA GLY A 97 5.48 -9.32 -9.00
C GLY A 97 6.52 -9.99 -8.11
N ILE A 98 6.29 -10.08 -6.80
CA ILE A 98 7.17 -10.77 -5.86
C ILE A 98 7.26 -12.26 -6.21
N GLU A 99 6.13 -12.93 -6.45
CA GLU A 99 6.09 -14.35 -6.79
C GLU A 99 6.79 -14.64 -8.12
N GLU A 100 6.58 -13.81 -9.14
CA GLU A 100 7.25 -13.93 -10.43
C GLU A 100 8.77 -13.77 -10.29
N VAL A 101 9.24 -12.77 -9.55
CA VAL A 101 10.67 -12.52 -9.31
C VAL A 101 11.29 -13.61 -8.44
N ALA A 102 10.62 -14.06 -7.40
CA ALA A 102 11.09 -15.14 -6.54
C ALA A 102 11.21 -16.46 -7.30
N SER A 103 10.33 -16.72 -8.28
CA SER A 103 10.40 -17.89 -9.17
C SER A 103 11.46 -17.78 -10.27
N GLY A 104 12.21 -16.70 -10.32
CA GLY A 104 13.28 -16.50 -11.31
C GLY A 104 12.89 -15.78 -12.59
N LYS A 105 11.63 -15.37 -12.71
CA LYS A 105 11.15 -14.61 -13.89
C LYS A 105 11.54 -13.13 -13.76
N ARG A 106 11.74 -12.46 -14.88
CA ARG A 106 11.86 -11.01 -14.91
C ARG A 106 10.44 -10.42 -14.88
N SER A 107 10.12 -9.66 -13.86
CA SER A 107 8.82 -8.99 -13.73
C SER A 107 9.01 -7.50 -13.54
N VAL A 108 8.32 -6.73 -14.35
CA VAL A 108 8.26 -5.27 -14.22
C VAL A 108 7.21 -4.84 -13.19
N LYS A 109 6.30 -5.75 -12.81
CA LYS A 109 5.19 -5.45 -11.90
C LYS A 109 5.69 -4.95 -10.54
N LEU A 110 6.64 -5.68 -9.92
CA LEU A 110 7.17 -5.31 -8.62
C LEU A 110 7.79 -3.90 -8.61
N PRO A 111 8.81 -3.56 -9.42
CA PRO A 111 9.43 -2.25 -9.38
C PRO A 111 8.46 -1.13 -9.81
N LEU A 112 7.61 -1.37 -10.82
CA LEU A 112 6.70 -0.37 -11.32
C LEU A 112 5.62 -0.01 -10.28
N PHE A 113 4.90 -1.00 -9.76
CA PHE A 113 3.81 -0.73 -8.83
C PHE A 113 4.31 -0.31 -7.45
N LEU A 114 5.51 -0.74 -7.04
CA LEU A 114 6.16 -0.23 -5.84
C LEU A 114 6.55 1.24 -6.01
N ALA A 115 7.09 1.63 -7.16
CA ALA A 115 7.41 3.03 -7.45
C ALA A 115 6.14 3.90 -7.46
N ILE A 116 5.07 3.46 -8.13
CA ILE A 116 3.79 4.17 -8.15
C ILE A 116 3.24 4.31 -6.73
N SER A 117 3.30 3.26 -5.93
CA SER A 117 2.86 3.26 -4.53
C SER A 117 3.58 4.34 -3.70
N LEU A 118 4.92 4.42 -3.83
CA LEU A 118 5.76 5.41 -3.13
C LEU A 118 5.51 6.85 -3.60
N ILE A 119 5.20 7.04 -4.88
CA ILE A 119 4.87 8.36 -5.45
C ILE A 119 3.46 8.78 -5.04
N THR A 120 2.52 7.83 -4.97
CA THR A 120 1.13 8.09 -4.63
C THR A 120 0.99 8.59 -3.20
N ASP A 121 1.61 7.92 -2.24
CA ASP A 121 1.63 8.34 -0.84
C ASP A 121 2.88 7.78 -0.14
N PHE A 122 3.70 8.67 0.38
CA PHE A 122 4.95 8.32 1.04
C PHE A 122 4.74 7.39 2.25
N TYR A 123 3.73 7.68 3.08
CA TYR A 123 3.51 6.96 4.32
C TYR A 123 3.06 5.51 4.08
N THR A 124 2.01 5.32 3.27
CA THR A 124 1.55 3.97 2.93
C THR A 124 2.51 3.26 1.98
N GLY A 125 3.23 4.00 1.13
CA GLY A 125 4.31 3.45 0.31
C GLY A 125 5.47 2.89 1.15
N TYR A 126 5.84 3.56 2.24
CA TYR A 126 6.82 3.01 3.20
C TYR A 126 6.31 1.71 3.86
N MET A 127 5.05 1.68 4.30
CA MET A 127 4.43 0.45 4.81
C MET A 127 4.40 -0.66 3.75
N MET A 128 4.23 -0.30 2.47
CA MET A 128 4.30 -1.24 1.37
C MET A 128 5.69 -1.86 1.22
N CYS A 129 6.77 -1.10 1.43
CA CYS A 129 8.13 -1.65 1.43
C CYS A 129 8.32 -2.69 2.54
N LEU A 130 7.81 -2.44 3.76
CA LEU A 130 7.82 -3.42 4.85
C LEU A 130 7.01 -4.65 4.50
N PHE A 131 5.84 -4.46 3.89
CA PHE A 131 5.00 -5.56 3.46
C PHE A 131 5.66 -6.42 2.37
N VAL A 132 6.36 -5.80 1.41
CA VAL A 132 7.16 -6.51 0.39
C VAL A 132 8.21 -7.40 1.05
N ALA A 133 8.91 -6.89 2.07
CA ALA A 133 9.89 -7.67 2.81
C ALA A 133 9.25 -8.88 3.52
N LEU A 134 8.18 -8.65 4.29
CA LEU A 134 7.47 -9.71 5.01
C LEU A 134 6.88 -10.77 4.06
N TYR A 135 6.24 -10.35 2.97
CA TYR A 135 5.67 -11.27 2.01
C TYR A 135 6.74 -12.06 1.25
N THR A 136 7.91 -11.46 1.01
CA THR A 136 9.05 -12.17 0.42
C THR A 136 9.52 -13.30 1.33
N PHE A 137 9.64 -13.06 2.64
CA PHE A 137 9.95 -14.11 3.60
C PHE A 137 8.90 -15.22 3.58
N TYR A 138 7.62 -14.85 3.58
CA TYR A 138 6.54 -15.84 3.49
C TYR A 138 6.67 -16.72 2.24
N VAL A 139 6.84 -16.13 1.05
CA VAL A 139 6.97 -16.87 -0.22
C VAL A 139 8.18 -17.80 -0.23
N VAL A 140 9.30 -17.33 0.33
CA VAL A 140 10.54 -18.11 0.35
C VAL A 140 10.46 -19.27 1.35
N PHE A 141 9.97 -19.01 2.57
CA PHE A 141 9.89 -20.06 3.61
C PHE A 141 8.74 -21.04 3.42
N SER A 142 7.71 -20.66 2.63
CA SER A 142 6.63 -21.60 2.23
C SER A 142 7.05 -22.53 1.10
N SER A 143 8.26 -22.40 0.57
CA SER A 143 8.81 -23.27 -0.47
C SER A 143 9.89 -24.16 0.10
N ASP A 144 9.96 -25.44 -0.33
CA ASP A 144 11.00 -26.41 0.06
C ASP A 144 12.37 -26.06 -0.58
N ALA A 145 12.76 -24.79 -0.53
CA ALA A 145 14.00 -24.31 -1.11
C ALA A 145 15.18 -24.54 -0.17
N SER A 146 16.33 -24.92 -0.73
CA SER A 146 17.58 -24.94 0.01
C SER A 146 17.94 -23.54 0.52
N LEU A 147 18.72 -23.45 1.61
CA LEU A 147 19.14 -22.15 2.18
C LEU A 147 19.79 -21.24 1.13
N LYS A 148 20.60 -21.80 0.24
CA LYS A 148 21.26 -21.06 -0.86
C LYS A 148 20.24 -20.48 -1.83
N GLU A 149 19.23 -21.25 -2.21
CA GLU A 149 18.14 -20.79 -3.10
C GLU A 149 17.28 -19.75 -2.41
N ALA A 150 17.00 -19.93 -1.12
CA ALA A 150 16.24 -18.96 -0.32
C ALA A 150 16.91 -17.59 -0.31
N VAL A 151 18.20 -17.52 -0.01
CA VAL A 151 18.98 -16.28 -0.03
C VAL A 151 18.99 -15.67 -1.44
N GLN A 152 19.18 -16.48 -2.47
CA GLN A 152 19.19 -16.00 -3.85
C GLN A 152 17.85 -15.39 -4.27
N ARG A 153 16.72 -15.98 -3.85
CA ARG A 153 15.38 -15.44 -4.11
C ARG A 153 15.15 -14.12 -3.39
N ILE A 154 15.54 -14.04 -2.10
CA ILE A 154 15.44 -12.79 -1.30
C ILE A 154 16.26 -11.68 -1.95
N VAL A 155 17.53 -11.94 -2.28
CA VAL A 155 18.40 -10.95 -2.92
C VAL A 155 17.81 -10.48 -4.26
N ARG A 156 17.27 -11.39 -5.06
CA ARG A 156 16.63 -11.02 -6.32
C ARG A 156 15.43 -10.11 -6.12
N VAL A 157 14.52 -10.44 -5.21
CA VAL A 157 13.35 -9.59 -4.91
C VAL A 157 13.80 -8.24 -4.37
N ALA A 158 14.79 -8.20 -3.47
CA ALA A 158 15.35 -6.97 -2.94
C ALA A 158 15.94 -6.06 -4.04
N LEU A 159 16.66 -6.63 -5.01
CA LEU A 159 17.19 -5.86 -6.15
C LEU A 159 16.07 -5.23 -7.00
N PHE A 160 15.00 -5.98 -7.29
CA PHE A 160 13.86 -5.44 -8.02
C PHE A 160 13.08 -4.40 -7.21
N ALA A 161 12.95 -4.58 -5.89
CA ALA A 161 12.36 -3.58 -5.01
C ALA A 161 13.21 -2.31 -4.95
N LEU A 162 14.54 -2.41 -4.88
CA LEU A 162 15.46 -1.28 -4.94
C LEU A 162 15.35 -0.51 -6.28
N ILE A 163 15.15 -1.20 -7.40
CA ILE A 163 14.86 -0.53 -8.67
C ILE A 163 13.56 0.29 -8.54
N GLY A 164 12.51 -0.25 -7.92
CA GLY A 164 11.25 0.47 -7.69
C GLY A 164 11.44 1.71 -6.81
N VAL A 165 12.19 1.60 -5.71
CA VAL A 165 12.55 2.76 -4.86
C VAL A 165 13.37 3.77 -5.63
N GLY A 166 14.33 3.31 -6.44
CA GLY A 166 15.16 4.16 -7.30
C GLY A 166 14.34 4.94 -8.33
N LEU A 167 13.32 4.31 -8.94
CA LEU A 167 12.39 4.98 -9.84
C LEU A 167 11.57 6.06 -9.15
N ALA A 168 11.26 5.89 -7.86
CA ALA A 168 10.53 6.88 -7.06
C ALA A 168 11.47 7.93 -6.41
N ALA A 169 12.79 7.79 -6.52
CA ALA A 169 13.77 8.61 -5.79
C ALA A 169 13.64 10.12 -6.09
N PHE A 170 13.29 10.49 -7.33
CA PHE A 170 13.09 11.90 -7.70
C PHE A 170 11.98 12.58 -6.88
N TRP A 171 10.99 11.80 -6.44
CA TRP A 171 9.89 12.24 -5.58
C TRP A 171 10.23 12.10 -4.10
N LEU A 172 10.85 10.98 -3.72
CA LEU A 172 11.18 10.67 -2.32
C LEU A 172 12.23 11.60 -1.73
N LEU A 173 13.24 12.01 -2.50
CA LEU A 173 14.34 12.85 -1.99
C LEU A 173 13.85 14.22 -1.50
N PRO A 174 13.03 15.00 -2.25
CA PRO A 174 12.48 16.26 -1.74
C PRO A 174 11.55 16.07 -0.54
N VAL A 175 10.75 14.99 -0.53
CA VAL A 175 9.85 14.68 0.60
C VAL A 175 10.67 14.38 1.85
N PHE A 176 11.72 13.58 1.72
CA PHE A 176 12.61 13.21 2.82
C PHE A 176 13.37 14.42 3.38
N SER A 177 13.88 15.31 2.53
CA SER A 177 14.52 16.55 2.98
C SER A 177 13.55 17.46 3.74
N ALA A 178 12.31 17.61 3.24
CA ALA A 178 11.27 18.38 3.90
C ALA A 178 10.86 17.77 5.27
N LEU A 179 10.88 16.44 5.39
CA LEU A 179 10.63 15.77 6.67
C LEU A 179 11.75 16.02 7.68
N LEU A 180 13.02 16.00 7.25
CA LEU A 180 14.17 16.31 8.12
C LEU A 180 14.14 17.75 8.66
N GLU A 181 13.64 18.69 7.87
CA GLU A 181 13.49 20.09 8.25
C GLU A 181 12.19 20.36 9.05
N SER A 182 11.29 19.37 9.14
CA SER A 182 10.01 19.55 9.83
C SER A 182 10.21 19.62 11.35
N LYS A 183 9.32 20.36 12.04
CA LYS A 183 9.30 20.46 13.50
C LYS A 183 9.18 19.10 14.22
N ALA A 184 8.67 18.07 13.53
CA ALA A 184 8.59 16.71 14.06
C ALA A 184 9.97 16.07 14.25
N SER A 185 10.99 16.45 13.46
CA SER A 185 12.36 16.02 13.63
C SER A 185 13.16 16.91 14.60
N ALA A 186 12.81 18.20 14.69
CA ALA A 186 13.53 19.18 15.51
C ALA A 186 13.24 19.09 17.02
N GLY A 187 12.21 18.36 17.45
CA GLY A 187 11.81 18.27 18.86
C GLY A 187 11.79 16.86 19.46
N SER A 188 11.99 15.85 18.67
CA SER A 188 11.97 14.47 19.15
C SER A 188 13.41 14.00 19.44
N THR A 189 13.97 14.38 20.58
CA THR A 189 14.68 13.35 21.32
C THR A 189 13.65 12.23 21.51
N PHE A 190 13.77 11.16 20.73
CA PHE A 190 12.98 9.95 20.93
C PHE A 190 13.36 9.40 22.31
N ALA A 191 12.80 10.02 23.35
CA ALA A 191 12.84 9.48 24.68
C ALA A 191 11.87 8.32 24.65
N TRP A 192 12.37 7.11 24.56
CA TRP A 192 11.63 5.90 24.80
C TRP A 192 11.17 5.93 26.28
N SER A 193 10.11 6.63 26.55
CA SER A 193 9.42 6.56 27.85
C SER A 193 8.38 5.45 27.76
N TRP A 194 8.84 4.22 27.88
CA TRP A 194 7.94 3.10 28.11
C TRP A 194 7.35 3.25 29.51
N ASN A 195 6.09 3.64 29.59
CA ASN A 195 5.30 3.58 30.82
C ASN A 195 4.32 2.40 30.72
N PRO A 196 4.74 1.16 31.10
CA PRO A 196 3.97 -0.04 30.82
C PRO A 196 2.59 -0.03 31.47
N VAL A 197 2.40 0.70 32.56
CA VAL A 197 1.12 0.78 33.26
C VAL A 197 0.12 1.61 32.46
N ASN A 198 0.51 2.79 31.99
CA ASN A 198 -0.36 3.66 31.21
C ASN A 198 -0.63 3.09 29.81
N ASP A 199 0.39 2.52 29.18
CA ASP A 199 0.24 1.98 27.82
C ASP A 199 -0.60 0.70 27.79
N LEU A 200 -0.48 -0.19 28.79
CA LEU A 200 -1.31 -1.39 28.89
C LEU A 200 -2.75 -1.08 29.28
N VAL A 201 -2.98 -0.08 30.15
CA VAL A 201 -4.33 0.35 30.54
C VAL A 201 -5.01 1.13 29.43
N ALA A 202 -4.27 1.91 28.65
CA ALA A 202 -4.81 2.66 27.52
C ALA A 202 -5.14 1.78 26.30
N MET A 203 -4.51 0.60 26.16
CA MET A 203 -4.78 -0.31 25.03
C MET A 203 -6.25 -0.74 24.94
N PRO A 204 -6.91 -1.23 26.01
CA PRO A 204 -8.32 -1.62 25.95
C PRO A 204 -9.25 -0.45 25.60
N GLN A 205 -8.92 0.76 26.05
CA GLN A 205 -9.71 1.95 25.76
C GLN A 205 -9.76 2.29 24.27
N LYS A 206 -8.68 1.99 23.52
CA LYS A 206 -8.63 2.23 22.07
C LYS A 206 -9.54 1.30 21.26
N PHE A 207 -10.01 0.20 21.85
CA PHE A 207 -10.98 -0.70 21.23
C PHE A 207 -12.44 -0.33 21.53
N ILE A 208 -12.67 0.64 22.42
CA ILE A 208 -14.02 1.12 22.74
C ILE A 208 -14.37 2.22 21.73
N LEU A 209 -15.43 2.00 20.96
CA LEU A 209 -15.96 2.99 20.02
C LEU A 209 -16.29 4.29 20.77
N GLY A 210 -15.65 5.39 20.38
CA GLY A 210 -15.88 6.73 20.96
C GLY A 210 -14.75 7.27 21.84
N SER A 211 -13.67 6.53 22.10
CA SER A 211 -12.53 7.01 22.91
C SER A 211 -11.51 7.87 22.13
N PHE A 212 -11.85 8.32 20.93
CA PHE A 212 -10.98 9.16 20.08
C PHE A 212 -11.14 10.66 20.32
N GLY A 213 -11.51 11.07 21.50
CA GLY A 213 -11.68 12.46 21.81
C GLY A 213 -11.19 12.78 23.20
N GLU A 214 -9.88 13.05 23.33
CA GLU A 214 -9.29 14.09 24.19
C GLU A 214 -7.78 14.05 24.05
#